data_13959f241fc2eacaae98c23d4d9a903c
#
_entry.id   13959f241fc2eacaae98c23d4d9a903c
#
_cell.length_a   1.000
_cell.length_b   1.000
_cell.length_c   1.000
_cell.angle_alpha   90.00
_cell.angle_beta   90.00
_cell.angle_gamma   90.00
#
_symmetry.space_group_name_H-M   'P 1'
#
loop_
_entity.id
_entity.type
_entity.pdbx_description
1 polymer ?
#
loop_
_entity_poly.entity_id
_entity_poly.type
_entity_poly.pdbx_seq_one_letter_code
_entity_poly.pdbx_strand_id
1 'polypeptide(L)'
;MLFSARMDADPSACAYINDLLRQEAKINLDRDADIPDAVSVNRVLNFIKRLWSETGEELDVNVFYRHRTLDALGLAISNHEDLSVSPKIIELRGGEGAAPLLLFAGGASCFLEMQQLIKEIRFPGPILGVALTAFNRDRRYPATVEDEVQSTLRALQAAGISEPYRLLGYSFGGVFALELARALRAQGQRIAFLGMLDTPFGEQEWPLMIWGRFMWQRWRRARTRKKNLRKADSQPRRQASAQASRSVIERRELLAKKLKPLSFRYADPHSAYYPELAPQWMGDYPPLYDAAARQLLRMKGLYKPSRYDGELTFYRSLQGSPVDCDPKTIWGRFLAHANWVDVAGNHQSMIVGRNAGTLARELSARLTR
;
A
#
# COMPACT_ATOMS: atom_id res chain seq x y z
N MET A 1 28.20 -4.21 -0.20
CA MET A 1 29.49 -3.94 -0.88
C MET A 1 30.10 -5.17 -1.56
N LEU A 2 30.17 -6.35 -0.95
CA LEU A 2 30.80 -7.54 -1.56
C LEU A 2 30.02 -8.16 -2.74
N PHE A 3 28.71 -7.96 -2.82
CA PHE A 3 27.85 -8.52 -3.88
C PHE A 3 27.74 -7.60 -5.09
N SER A 4 27.76 -6.28 -4.88
CA SER A 4 27.85 -5.29 -5.97
C SER A 4 29.05 -5.56 -6.89
N ALA A 5 30.22 -5.87 -6.29
CA ALA A 5 31.40 -6.25 -7.06
C ALA A 5 31.30 -7.61 -7.78
N ARG A 6 30.36 -8.49 -7.36
CA ARG A 6 30.15 -9.79 -8.03
C ARG A 6 29.08 -9.75 -9.12
N MET A 7 28.16 -8.77 -9.08
CA MET A 7 27.17 -8.61 -10.16
C MET A 7 27.77 -8.01 -11.43
N ASP A 8 28.89 -7.31 -11.32
CA ASP A 8 29.50 -6.52 -12.39
C ASP A 8 30.03 -7.31 -13.60
N ALA A 9 30.07 -8.62 -13.57
CA ALA A 9 30.65 -9.41 -14.68
C ALA A 9 30.15 -10.83 -14.86
N ASP A 10 29.13 -11.32 -14.11
CA ASP A 10 28.92 -12.76 -14.05
C ASP A 10 27.47 -13.17 -14.39
N PRO A 11 27.25 -13.98 -15.48
CA PRO A 11 25.97 -14.65 -15.76
C PRO A 11 25.42 -15.45 -14.57
N SER A 12 26.25 -15.79 -13.58
CA SER A 12 25.87 -16.46 -12.34
C SER A 12 24.96 -15.62 -11.44
N ALA A 13 25.06 -14.28 -11.46
CA ALA A 13 24.21 -13.43 -10.63
C ALA A 13 22.75 -13.45 -11.11
N CYS A 14 22.52 -13.39 -12.43
CA CYS A 14 21.18 -13.55 -13.00
C CYS A 14 20.62 -14.94 -12.70
N ALA A 15 21.44 -16.00 -12.83
CA ALA A 15 21.06 -17.36 -12.50
C ALA A 15 20.70 -17.50 -11.01
N TYR A 16 21.47 -16.89 -10.12
CA TYR A 16 21.21 -16.88 -8.69
C TYR A 16 19.85 -16.24 -8.35
N ILE A 17 19.56 -15.05 -8.90
CA ILE A 17 18.30 -14.35 -8.65
C ILE A 17 17.11 -15.14 -9.20
N ASN A 18 17.25 -15.72 -10.40
CA ASN A 18 16.24 -16.58 -10.99
C ASN A 18 15.97 -17.81 -10.11
N ASP A 19 17.01 -18.46 -9.61
CA ASP A 19 16.88 -19.62 -8.73
C ASP A 19 16.25 -19.25 -7.39
N LEU A 20 16.63 -18.11 -6.81
CA LEU A 20 16.06 -17.58 -5.57
C LEU A 20 14.56 -17.30 -5.74
N LEU A 21 14.16 -16.64 -6.82
CA LEU A 21 12.74 -16.36 -7.10
C LEU A 21 11.96 -17.65 -7.32
N ARG A 22 12.50 -18.62 -8.05
CA ARG A 22 11.89 -19.93 -8.25
C ARG A 22 11.69 -20.68 -6.92
N GLN A 23 12.68 -20.66 -6.04
CA GLN A 23 12.60 -21.29 -4.71
C GLN A 23 11.50 -20.65 -3.86
N GLU A 24 11.43 -19.33 -3.81
CA GLU A 24 10.43 -18.61 -3.02
C GLU A 24 9.02 -18.69 -3.65
N ALA A 25 8.91 -18.61 -4.96
CA ALA A 25 7.64 -18.78 -5.67
C ALA A 25 7.11 -20.21 -5.58
N LYS A 26 7.97 -21.21 -5.34
CA LYS A 26 7.64 -22.64 -5.36
C LYS A 26 6.92 -23.07 -6.65
N ILE A 27 7.22 -22.39 -7.74
CA ILE A 27 6.71 -22.66 -9.09
C ILE A 27 7.91 -22.72 -10.01
N ASN A 28 7.85 -23.62 -10.97
CA ASN A 28 8.78 -23.58 -12.09
C ASN A 28 8.26 -22.50 -13.05
N LEU A 29 8.83 -21.30 -12.95
CA LEU A 29 8.49 -20.20 -13.85
C LEU A 29 9.31 -20.38 -15.12
N ASP A 30 8.64 -20.37 -16.26
CA ASP A 30 9.31 -20.19 -17.52
C ASP A 30 9.98 -18.80 -17.56
N ARG A 31 11.08 -18.68 -18.30
CA ARG A 31 11.89 -17.45 -18.31
C ARG A 31 11.14 -16.23 -18.82
N ASP A 32 10.17 -16.47 -19.69
CA ASP A 32 9.28 -15.49 -20.32
C ASP A 32 7.91 -15.35 -19.60
N ALA A 33 7.68 -16.12 -18.53
CA ALA A 33 6.43 -16.03 -17.76
C ALA A 33 6.26 -14.64 -17.12
N ASP A 34 5.05 -14.09 -17.21
CA ASP A 34 4.68 -12.84 -16.58
C ASP A 34 4.66 -12.99 -15.06
N ILE A 35 5.64 -12.43 -14.38
CA ILE A 35 5.81 -12.56 -12.92
C ILE A 35 4.61 -12.00 -12.14
N PRO A 36 4.10 -10.78 -12.40
CA PRO A 36 2.88 -10.29 -11.78
C PRO A 36 1.70 -11.26 -11.89
N ASP A 37 1.56 -11.96 -13.00
CA ASP A 37 0.46 -12.90 -13.23
C ASP A 37 0.67 -14.27 -12.58
N ALA A 38 1.91 -14.67 -12.39
CA ALA A 38 2.28 -16.00 -11.93
C ALA A 38 2.55 -16.10 -10.42
N VAL A 39 2.97 -15.02 -9.77
CA VAL A 39 3.50 -15.03 -8.40
C VAL A 39 2.64 -14.21 -7.44
N SER A 40 2.27 -14.79 -6.30
CA SER A 40 1.54 -14.05 -5.27
C SER A 40 2.41 -12.99 -4.58
N VAL A 41 1.80 -11.89 -4.17
CA VAL A 41 2.47 -10.78 -3.49
C VAL A 41 3.33 -11.22 -2.29
N ASN A 42 2.83 -12.14 -1.46
CA ASN A 42 3.58 -12.61 -0.29
C ASN A 42 4.88 -13.33 -0.68
N ARG A 43 4.88 -14.05 -1.79
CA ARG A 43 6.08 -14.72 -2.30
C ARG A 43 7.09 -13.74 -2.88
N VAL A 44 6.59 -12.72 -3.59
CA VAL A 44 7.44 -11.62 -4.09
C VAL A 44 8.09 -10.89 -2.90
N LEU A 45 7.34 -10.54 -1.88
CA LEU A 45 7.87 -9.86 -0.70
C LEU A 45 8.89 -10.72 0.06
N ASN A 46 8.65 -12.03 0.17
CA ASN A 46 9.61 -12.96 0.77
C ASN A 46 10.90 -13.04 -0.06
N PHE A 47 10.78 -13.09 -1.38
CA PHE A 47 11.93 -13.06 -2.30
C PHE A 47 12.75 -11.77 -2.10
N ILE A 48 12.12 -10.60 -2.12
CA ILE A 48 12.81 -9.30 -1.93
C ILE A 48 13.49 -9.27 -0.55
N LYS A 49 12.82 -9.74 0.50
CA LYS A 49 13.37 -9.82 1.85
C LYS A 49 14.61 -10.72 1.91
N ARG A 50 14.53 -11.89 1.28
CA ARG A 50 15.62 -12.85 1.24
C ARG A 50 16.80 -12.32 0.44
N LEU A 51 16.55 -11.76 -0.74
CA LEU A 51 17.59 -11.11 -1.55
C LEU A 51 18.32 -10.05 -0.72
N TRP A 52 17.58 -9.14 -0.10
CA TRP A 52 18.17 -8.12 0.77
C TRP A 52 18.99 -8.73 1.92
N SER A 53 18.50 -9.78 2.59
CA SER A 53 19.22 -10.41 3.70
C SER A 53 20.51 -11.12 3.28
N GLU A 54 20.58 -11.62 2.07
CA GLU A 54 21.73 -12.37 1.56
C GLU A 54 22.74 -11.46 0.83
N THR A 55 22.28 -10.37 0.22
CA THR A 55 23.10 -9.55 -0.67
C THR A 55 23.24 -8.09 -0.24
N GLY A 56 22.32 -7.59 0.58
CA GLY A 56 22.20 -6.17 0.92
C GLY A 56 21.52 -5.33 -0.19
N GLU A 57 21.15 -5.94 -1.32
CA GLU A 57 20.49 -5.25 -2.44
C GLU A 57 19.03 -4.99 -2.15
N GLU A 58 18.57 -3.77 -2.40
CA GLU A 58 17.20 -3.33 -2.20
C GLU A 58 16.45 -3.33 -3.54
N LEU A 59 15.33 -4.04 -3.62
CA LEU A 59 14.42 -3.98 -4.76
C LEU A 59 13.15 -3.21 -4.39
N ASP A 60 12.70 -2.37 -5.31
CA ASP A 60 11.35 -1.82 -5.25
C ASP A 60 10.30 -2.91 -5.43
N VAL A 61 9.23 -2.85 -4.65
CA VAL A 61 8.14 -3.83 -4.68
C VAL A 61 7.40 -3.88 -6.01
N ASN A 62 7.43 -2.81 -6.78
CA ASN A 62 6.79 -2.70 -8.08
C ASN A 62 7.75 -2.98 -9.26
N VAL A 63 8.97 -3.39 -8.99
CA VAL A 63 9.99 -3.69 -10.01
C VAL A 63 9.47 -4.68 -11.05
N PHE A 64 8.62 -5.61 -10.64
CA PHE A 64 8.05 -6.64 -11.51
C PHE A 64 7.01 -6.13 -12.52
N TYR A 65 6.50 -4.92 -12.36
CA TYR A 65 5.70 -4.28 -13.41
C TYR A 65 6.57 -3.62 -14.49
N ARG A 66 7.82 -3.27 -14.18
CA ARG A 66 8.80 -2.76 -15.13
C ARG A 66 9.51 -3.90 -15.86
N HIS A 67 9.90 -4.92 -15.11
CA HIS A 67 10.62 -6.11 -15.59
C HIS A 67 9.73 -7.33 -15.32
N ARG A 68 8.78 -7.56 -16.24
CA ARG A 68 7.68 -8.50 -16.02
C ARG A 68 8.09 -9.97 -16.11
N THR A 69 9.26 -10.26 -16.72
CA THR A 69 9.79 -11.61 -16.89
C THR A 69 11.14 -11.78 -16.20
N LEU A 70 11.54 -13.02 -15.95
CA LEU A 70 12.86 -13.31 -15.40
C LEU A 70 13.98 -12.83 -16.31
N ASP A 71 13.80 -12.96 -17.64
CA ASP A 71 14.81 -12.48 -18.60
C ASP A 71 14.92 -10.97 -18.60
N ALA A 72 13.80 -10.24 -18.54
CA ALA A 72 13.82 -8.77 -18.45
C ALA A 72 14.46 -8.30 -17.14
N LEU A 73 14.16 -8.93 -16.01
CA LEU A 73 14.77 -8.62 -14.73
C LEU A 73 16.28 -8.91 -14.74
N GLY A 74 16.68 -10.07 -15.30
CA GLY A 74 18.07 -10.46 -15.44
C GLY A 74 18.87 -9.47 -16.32
N LEU A 75 18.26 -8.99 -17.40
CA LEU A 75 18.89 -7.97 -18.27
C LEU A 75 19.06 -6.63 -17.55
N ALA A 76 18.04 -6.19 -16.78
CA ALA A 76 18.13 -4.96 -16.00
C ALA A 76 19.25 -5.00 -14.96
N ILE A 77 19.44 -6.16 -14.30
CA ILE A 77 20.53 -6.38 -13.36
C ILE A 77 21.89 -6.33 -14.09
N SER A 78 21.99 -6.99 -15.23
CA SER A 78 23.24 -6.99 -16.02
C SER A 78 23.62 -5.61 -16.55
N ASN A 79 22.61 -4.75 -16.79
CA ASN A 79 22.80 -3.37 -17.21
C ASN A 79 23.00 -2.39 -16.03
N HIS A 80 23.14 -2.90 -14.81
CA HIS A 80 23.30 -2.09 -13.58
C HIS A 80 22.18 -1.06 -13.37
N GLU A 81 20.95 -1.41 -13.79
CA GLU A 81 19.79 -0.56 -13.56
C GLU A 81 19.50 -0.43 -12.05
N ASP A 82 19.17 0.77 -11.58
CA ASP A 82 18.75 0.96 -10.20
C ASP A 82 17.33 0.40 -10.00
N LEU A 83 17.26 -0.81 -9.46
CA LEU A 83 16.02 -1.52 -9.20
C LEU A 83 15.38 -1.16 -7.85
N SER A 84 16.02 -0.31 -7.06
CA SER A 84 15.52 0.16 -5.77
C SER A 84 14.54 1.34 -5.89
N VAL A 85 14.44 1.95 -7.07
CA VAL A 85 13.62 3.15 -7.33
C VAL A 85 12.48 2.83 -8.26
N SER A 86 11.25 3.17 -7.86
CA SER A 86 10.08 3.16 -8.73
C SER A 86 9.94 4.48 -9.48
N PRO A 87 9.63 4.45 -10.79
CA PRO A 87 9.09 5.63 -11.46
C PRO A 87 7.75 6.02 -10.81
N LYS A 88 7.43 7.31 -10.85
CA LYS A 88 6.18 7.83 -10.27
C LYS A 88 4.94 7.27 -10.96
N ILE A 89 5.02 7.05 -12.25
CA ILE A 89 3.96 6.47 -13.09
C ILE A 89 4.46 5.14 -13.63
N ILE A 90 3.71 4.08 -13.36
CA ILE A 90 4.06 2.70 -13.72
C ILE A 90 2.93 2.14 -14.58
N GLU A 91 3.22 1.60 -15.75
CA GLU A 91 2.22 0.88 -16.52
C GLU A 91 1.94 -0.48 -15.85
N LEU A 92 0.70 -0.65 -15.37
CA LEU A 92 0.24 -1.91 -14.77
C LEU A 92 -0.41 -2.81 -15.81
N ARG A 93 -1.12 -2.20 -16.75
CA ARG A 93 -1.75 -2.86 -17.90
C ARG A 93 -1.83 -1.88 -19.06
N GLY A 94 -1.39 -2.29 -20.23
CA GLY A 94 -1.55 -1.55 -21.48
C GLY A 94 -3.03 -1.42 -21.89
N GLY A 95 -3.29 -0.54 -22.85
CA GLY A 95 -4.62 -0.32 -23.42
C GLY A 95 -4.59 0.86 -24.40
N GLU A 96 -5.60 0.93 -25.25
CA GLU A 96 -5.72 1.96 -26.29
C GLU A 96 -7.13 2.56 -26.31
N GLY A 97 -7.26 3.76 -26.90
CA GLY A 97 -8.56 4.36 -27.21
C GLY A 97 -9.25 5.10 -26.07
N ALA A 98 -8.67 5.19 -24.87
CA ALA A 98 -9.20 6.01 -23.78
C ALA A 98 -8.08 6.60 -22.92
N ALA A 99 -8.35 7.76 -22.28
CA ALA A 99 -7.46 8.33 -21.27
C ALA A 99 -7.27 7.34 -20.10
N PRO A 100 -6.07 7.28 -19.49
CA PRO A 100 -5.71 6.25 -18.54
C PRO A 100 -6.58 6.24 -17.27
N LEU A 101 -6.71 5.05 -16.65
CA LEU A 101 -7.14 4.92 -15.27
C LEU A 101 -5.91 5.01 -14.38
N LEU A 102 -5.86 6.03 -13.54
CA LEU A 102 -4.81 6.22 -12.54
C LEU A 102 -5.17 5.48 -11.26
N LEU A 103 -4.36 4.50 -10.88
CA LEU A 103 -4.57 3.63 -9.74
C LEU A 103 -3.60 3.98 -8.62
N PHE A 104 -4.14 4.16 -7.40
CA PHE A 104 -3.38 4.38 -6.17
C PHE A 104 -3.55 3.17 -5.26
N ALA A 105 -2.46 2.44 -5.01
CA ALA A 105 -2.48 1.29 -4.11
C ALA A 105 -2.52 1.73 -2.64
N GLY A 106 -2.89 0.81 -1.77
CA GLY A 106 -2.85 0.99 -0.33
C GLY A 106 -1.45 0.77 0.28
N GLY A 107 -1.43 0.64 1.59
CA GLY A 107 -0.31 0.15 2.38
C GLY A 107 1.05 0.74 2.00
N ALA A 108 1.89 -0.04 1.36
CA ALA A 108 3.22 0.36 0.93
C ALA A 108 3.29 0.64 -0.59
N SER A 109 2.22 1.09 -1.21
CA SER A 109 2.14 1.36 -2.67
C SER A 109 2.44 0.12 -3.53
N CYS A 110 2.07 -1.07 -3.04
CA CYS A 110 2.29 -2.33 -3.72
C CYS A 110 1.13 -2.65 -4.67
N PHE A 111 1.33 -2.49 -5.96
CA PHE A 111 0.29 -2.78 -6.96
C PHE A 111 0.03 -4.28 -7.15
N LEU A 112 0.97 -5.14 -6.77
CA LEU A 112 0.77 -6.59 -6.80
C LEU A 112 -0.38 -7.06 -5.91
N GLU A 113 -0.71 -6.32 -4.83
CA GLU A 113 -1.89 -6.61 -4.00
C GLU A 113 -3.20 -6.48 -4.78
N MET A 114 -3.23 -5.63 -5.82
CA MET A 114 -4.40 -5.35 -6.65
C MET A 114 -4.36 -6.06 -8.01
N GLN A 115 -3.36 -6.88 -8.25
CA GLN A 115 -3.09 -7.51 -9.54
C GLN A 115 -4.34 -8.21 -10.14
N GLN A 116 -5.06 -9.00 -9.34
CA GLN A 116 -6.25 -9.69 -9.81
C GLN A 116 -7.35 -8.70 -10.21
N LEU A 117 -7.56 -7.65 -9.41
CA LEU A 117 -8.52 -6.61 -9.76
C LEU A 117 -8.12 -5.90 -11.06
N ILE A 118 -6.84 -5.54 -11.23
CA ILE A 118 -6.30 -4.89 -12.42
C ILE A 118 -6.56 -5.75 -13.67
N LYS A 119 -6.33 -7.05 -13.57
CA LYS A 119 -6.54 -8.01 -14.65
C LYS A 119 -8.01 -8.14 -15.08
N GLU A 120 -8.93 -8.11 -14.11
CA GLU A 120 -10.35 -8.33 -14.33
C GLU A 120 -11.14 -7.07 -14.71
N ILE A 121 -10.61 -5.86 -14.49
CA ILE A 121 -11.25 -4.61 -14.92
C ILE A 121 -11.28 -4.56 -16.46
N ARG A 122 -12.48 -4.49 -17.03
CA ARG A 122 -12.69 -4.28 -18.48
C ARG A 122 -12.73 -2.79 -18.77
N PHE A 123 -11.60 -2.25 -19.16
CA PHE A 123 -11.43 -0.86 -19.51
C PHE A 123 -10.49 -0.79 -20.73
N PRO A 124 -10.86 -0.04 -21.81
CA PRO A 124 -10.08 -0.04 -23.06
C PRO A 124 -8.75 0.70 -22.91
N GLY A 125 -8.68 1.74 -22.08
CA GLY A 125 -7.47 2.51 -21.86
C GLY A 125 -6.45 1.81 -20.96
N PRO A 126 -5.24 2.35 -20.87
CA PRO A 126 -4.21 1.82 -19.99
C PRO A 126 -4.57 2.02 -18.52
N ILE A 127 -4.10 1.12 -17.66
CA ILE A 127 -4.13 1.26 -16.20
C ILE A 127 -2.72 1.60 -15.74
N LEU A 128 -2.58 2.79 -15.17
CA LEU A 128 -1.31 3.33 -14.70
C LEU A 128 -1.32 3.40 -13.18
N GLY A 129 -0.33 2.79 -12.53
CA GLY A 129 -0.09 2.92 -11.11
C GLY A 129 0.60 4.24 -10.80
N VAL A 130 0.11 4.96 -9.81
CA VAL A 130 0.78 6.14 -9.25
C VAL A 130 1.52 5.72 -7.99
N ALA A 131 2.83 5.48 -8.11
CA ALA A 131 3.67 5.07 -7.00
C ALA A 131 3.90 6.23 -6.02
N LEU A 132 4.03 5.91 -4.74
CA LEU A 132 4.40 6.90 -3.74
C LEU A 132 5.89 7.23 -3.84
N THR A 133 6.21 8.49 -3.62
CA THR A 133 7.61 8.97 -3.64
C THR A 133 8.45 8.41 -2.47
N ALA A 134 7.81 7.71 -1.52
CA ALA A 134 8.45 7.12 -0.36
C ALA A 134 9.51 6.02 -0.68
N PHE A 135 9.53 5.51 -1.90
CA PHE A 135 10.49 4.51 -2.37
C PHE A 135 11.72 5.13 -3.06
N ASN A 136 12.07 6.36 -2.77
CA ASN A 136 13.26 6.97 -3.36
C ASN A 136 14.48 6.78 -2.44
N ARG A 137 15.65 6.45 -3.03
CA ARG A 137 16.95 6.31 -2.33
C ARG A 137 17.35 7.55 -1.52
N ASP A 138 17.02 8.73 -2.00
CA ASP A 138 17.36 9.98 -1.32
C ASP A 138 16.62 10.19 0.01
N ARG A 139 15.70 9.28 0.36
CA ARG A 139 14.89 9.33 1.59
C ARG A 139 14.29 10.71 1.89
N ARG A 140 14.17 11.56 0.88
CA ARG A 140 13.46 12.84 0.94
C ARG A 140 11.99 12.58 0.63
N TYR A 141 11.28 12.14 1.65
CA TYR A 141 9.89 11.79 1.52
C TYR A 141 9.01 13.05 1.58
N PRO A 142 7.94 13.13 0.77
CA PRO A 142 6.87 14.08 1.01
C PRO A 142 6.42 14.00 2.46
N ALA A 143 6.31 15.15 3.11
CA ALA A 143 5.93 15.18 4.52
C ALA A 143 4.42 14.96 4.69
N THR A 144 3.62 15.39 3.71
CA THR A 144 2.15 15.43 3.75
C THR A 144 1.52 14.79 2.52
N VAL A 145 0.21 14.56 2.58
CA VAL A 145 -0.59 14.11 1.43
C VAL A 145 -0.56 15.15 0.32
N GLU A 146 -0.59 16.43 0.68
CA GLU A 146 -0.55 17.56 -0.25
C GLU A 146 0.76 17.61 -1.03
N ASP A 147 1.90 17.40 -0.36
CA ASP A 147 3.22 17.35 -1.02
C ASP A 147 3.28 16.20 -2.03
N GLU A 148 2.71 15.04 -1.66
CA GLU A 148 2.63 13.87 -2.53
C GLU A 148 1.74 14.13 -3.75
N VAL A 149 0.62 14.81 -3.57
CA VAL A 149 -0.27 15.23 -4.66
C VAL A 149 0.45 16.20 -5.60
N GLN A 150 1.20 17.17 -5.09
CA GLN A 150 2.00 18.08 -5.92
C GLN A 150 3.08 17.34 -6.72
N SER A 151 3.72 16.34 -6.12
CA SER A 151 4.66 15.47 -6.83
C SER A 151 3.97 14.69 -7.94
N THR A 152 2.76 14.19 -7.68
CA THR A 152 1.95 13.47 -8.67
C THR A 152 1.54 14.37 -9.83
N LEU A 153 1.07 15.60 -9.56
CA LEU A 153 0.70 16.56 -10.61
C LEU A 153 1.86 16.84 -11.57
N ARG A 154 3.07 17.06 -11.04
CA ARG A 154 4.27 17.25 -11.87
C ARG A 154 4.58 16.03 -12.73
N ALA A 155 4.43 14.83 -12.17
CA ALA A 155 4.67 13.59 -12.91
C ALA A 155 3.63 13.36 -14.02
N LEU A 156 2.34 13.65 -13.78
CA LEU A 156 1.30 13.57 -14.80
C LEU A 156 1.57 14.54 -15.94
N GLN A 157 1.96 15.77 -15.63
CA GLN A 157 2.33 16.77 -16.63
C GLN A 157 3.54 16.33 -17.45
N ALA A 158 4.60 15.83 -16.80
CA ALA A 158 5.79 15.33 -17.48
C ALA A 158 5.50 14.12 -18.38
N ALA A 159 4.54 13.27 -17.99
CA ALA A 159 4.09 12.12 -18.78
C ALA A 159 3.06 12.48 -19.87
N GLY A 160 2.67 13.77 -20.02
CA GLY A 160 1.66 14.20 -20.98
C GLY A 160 0.25 13.68 -20.70
N ILE A 161 -0.03 13.28 -19.45
CA ILE A 161 -1.35 12.77 -19.05
C ILE A 161 -2.25 13.95 -18.72
N SER A 162 -3.35 14.07 -19.45
CA SER A 162 -4.31 15.16 -19.37
C SER A 162 -5.73 14.66 -19.14
N GLU A 163 -6.66 15.59 -18.94
CA GLU A 163 -8.09 15.29 -18.81
C GLU A 163 -8.68 14.55 -20.02
N PRO A 164 -9.75 13.76 -19.83
CA PRO A 164 -10.48 13.54 -18.59
C PRO A 164 -9.77 12.55 -17.65
N TYR A 165 -9.65 12.93 -16.39
CA TYR A 165 -8.98 12.06 -15.39
C TYR A 165 -9.93 11.00 -14.84
N ARG A 166 -9.45 9.76 -14.74
CA ARG A 166 -10.09 8.64 -14.06
C ARG A 166 -9.17 8.19 -12.93
N LEU A 167 -9.66 8.28 -11.71
CA LEU A 167 -8.89 8.03 -10.49
C LEU A 167 -9.53 6.91 -9.68
N LEU A 168 -8.73 5.94 -9.25
CA LEU A 168 -9.17 4.85 -8.39
C LEU A 168 -8.14 4.63 -7.28
N GLY A 169 -8.57 4.74 -6.02
CA GLY A 169 -7.67 4.54 -4.90
C GLY A 169 -8.17 3.44 -3.96
N TYR A 170 -7.27 2.54 -3.59
CA TYR A 170 -7.53 1.47 -2.63
C TYR A 170 -6.93 1.80 -1.28
N SER A 171 -7.67 1.52 -0.19
CA SER A 171 -7.21 1.78 1.16
C SER A 171 -6.77 3.25 1.32
N PHE A 172 -5.62 3.53 1.91
CA PHE A 172 -5.12 4.91 2.00
C PHE A 172 -4.81 5.55 0.65
N GLY A 173 -4.62 4.77 -0.40
CA GLY A 173 -4.52 5.26 -1.79
C GLY A 173 -5.75 6.05 -2.24
N GLY A 174 -6.94 5.77 -1.67
CA GLY A 174 -8.14 6.56 -1.92
C GLY A 174 -8.07 7.99 -1.42
N VAL A 175 -7.28 8.28 -0.38
CA VAL A 175 -7.02 9.65 0.08
C VAL A 175 -6.22 10.41 -0.97
N PHE A 176 -5.16 9.80 -1.53
CA PHE A 176 -4.38 10.43 -2.61
C PHE A 176 -5.21 10.67 -3.86
N ALA A 177 -6.06 9.72 -4.25
CA ALA A 177 -6.97 9.88 -5.39
C ALA A 177 -7.96 11.04 -5.15
N LEU A 178 -8.52 11.15 -3.94
CA LEU A 178 -9.44 12.23 -3.57
C LEU A 178 -8.75 13.60 -3.59
N GLU A 179 -7.57 13.73 -2.98
CA GLU A 179 -6.87 15.02 -2.92
C GLU A 179 -6.29 15.41 -4.28
N LEU A 180 -5.87 14.43 -5.12
CA LEU A 180 -5.52 14.72 -6.52
C LEU A 180 -6.74 15.20 -7.30
N ALA A 181 -7.91 14.56 -7.15
CA ALA A 181 -9.15 15.02 -7.78
C ALA A 181 -9.51 16.45 -7.36
N ARG A 182 -9.32 16.79 -6.08
CA ARG A 182 -9.51 18.14 -5.56
C ARG A 182 -8.58 19.15 -6.23
N ALA A 183 -7.28 18.83 -6.29
CA ALA A 183 -6.28 19.70 -6.88
C ALA A 183 -6.49 19.92 -8.39
N LEU A 184 -6.84 18.86 -9.13
CA LEU A 184 -7.16 18.93 -10.55
C LEU A 184 -8.42 19.79 -10.80
N ARG A 185 -9.47 19.59 -10.02
CA ARG A 185 -10.69 20.43 -10.11
C ARG A 185 -10.44 21.90 -9.81
N ALA A 186 -9.58 22.19 -8.84
CA ALA A 186 -9.17 23.56 -8.55
C ALA A 186 -8.43 24.23 -9.72
N GLN A 187 -7.83 23.45 -10.61
CA GLN A 187 -7.22 23.88 -11.86
C GLN A 187 -8.19 23.87 -13.05
N GLY A 188 -9.49 23.65 -12.84
CA GLY A 188 -10.51 23.59 -13.88
C GLY A 188 -10.54 22.28 -14.68
N GLN A 189 -9.76 21.26 -14.27
CA GLN A 189 -9.65 19.99 -14.98
C GLN A 189 -10.84 19.07 -14.71
N ARG A 190 -11.22 18.28 -15.70
CA ARG A 190 -12.37 17.37 -15.65
C ARG A 190 -12.01 16.03 -15.04
N ILE A 191 -12.73 15.64 -13.99
CA ILE A 191 -12.69 14.30 -13.40
C ILE A 191 -13.84 13.50 -13.97
N ALA A 192 -13.52 12.51 -14.81
CA ALA A 192 -14.52 11.62 -15.41
C ALA A 192 -14.93 10.49 -14.47
N PHE A 193 -14.03 10.06 -13.58
CA PHE A 193 -14.31 9.05 -12.58
C PHE A 193 -13.44 9.24 -11.36
N LEU A 194 -14.04 9.12 -10.16
CA LEU A 194 -13.32 9.01 -8.89
C LEU A 194 -13.91 7.85 -8.10
N GLY A 195 -13.10 6.83 -7.84
CA GLY A 195 -13.43 5.66 -7.03
C GLY A 195 -12.56 5.56 -5.78
N MET A 196 -13.17 5.29 -4.64
CA MET A 196 -12.49 5.03 -3.37
C MET A 196 -12.87 3.63 -2.88
N LEU A 197 -11.87 2.73 -2.76
CA LEU A 197 -12.08 1.35 -2.32
C LEU A 197 -11.72 1.25 -0.83
N ASP A 198 -12.74 1.16 0.02
CA ASP A 198 -12.65 0.96 1.48
C ASP A 198 -11.56 1.82 2.16
N THR A 199 -11.56 3.10 1.82
CA THR A 199 -10.54 4.09 2.17
C THR A 199 -10.72 4.60 3.61
N PRO A 200 -9.74 4.41 4.52
CA PRO A 200 -9.72 5.05 5.83
C PRO A 200 -8.91 6.34 5.80
N PHE A 201 -9.20 7.25 6.73
CA PHE A 201 -8.28 8.32 7.13
C PHE A 201 -7.90 8.21 8.61
N GLY A 202 -7.06 9.12 9.10
CA GLY A 202 -6.51 9.08 10.44
C GLY A 202 -7.57 9.06 11.54
N GLU A 203 -7.48 8.11 12.45
CA GLU A 203 -8.46 7.85 13.52
C GLU A 203 -8.62 9.06 14.47
N GLN A 204 -7.59 9.89 14.59
CA GLN A 204 -7.60 11.12 15.39
C GLN A 204 -8.64 12.14 14.89
N GLU A 205 -9.02 12.10 13.62
CA GLU A 205 -10.00 13.00 13.01
C GLU A 205 -11.44 12.45 13.06
N TRP A 206 -11.65 11.23 13.60
CA TRP A 206 -12.99 10.65 13.68
C TRP A 206 -13.84 11.31 14.75
N PRO A 207 -15.18 11.28 14.64
CA PRO A 207 -16.06 11.70 15.72
C PRO A 207 -15.69 11.01 17.03
N LEU A 208 -15.70 11.78 18.15
CA LEU A 208 -15.17 11.32 19.44
C LEU A 208 -15.77 9.98 19.91
N MET A 209 -17.06 9.80 19.72
CA MET A 209 -17.73 8.55 20.12
C MET A 209 -17.26 7.34 19.29
N ILE A 210 -17.06 7.53 17.99
CA ILE A 210 -16.56 6.48 17.07
C ILE A 210 -15.12 6.15 17.42
N TRP A 211 -14.27 7.18 17.60
CA TRP A 211 -12.89 7.03 18.04
C TRP A 211 -12.79 6.29 19.39
N GLY A 212 -13.58 6.68 20.38
CA GLY A 212 -13.59 6.03 21.69
C GLY A 212 -14.00 4.55 21.63
N ARG A 213 -15.05 4.22 20.83
CA ARG A 213 -15.49 2.84 20.59
C ARG A 213 -14.39 2.01 19.89
N PHE A 214 -13.74 2.58 18.88
CA PHE A 214 -12.64 1.95 18.16
C PHE A 214 -11.47 1.67 19.12
N MET A 215 -11.02 2.65 19.91
CA MET A 215 -9.93 2.49 20.87
C MET A 215 -10.25 1.43 21.92
N TRP A 216 -11.48 1.39 22.41
CA TRP A 216 -11.93 0.38 23.37
C TRP A 216 -11.91 -1.04 22.78
N GLN A 217 -12.37 -1.22 21.53
CA GLN A 217 -12.33 -2.50 20.82
C GLN A 217 -10.89 -2.98 20.63
N ARG A 218 -10.00 -2.08 20.20
CA ARG A 218 -8.56 -2.36 20.03
C ARG A 218 -7.92 -2.78 21.35
N TRP A 219 -8.20 -2.07 22.41
CA TRP A 219 -7.69 -2.42 23.75
C TRP A 219 -8.21 -3.78 24.23
N ARG A 220 -9.48 -4.10 24.01
CA ARG A 220 -10.02 -5.45 24.31
C ARG A 220 -9.27 -6.54 23.53
N ARG A 221 -9.07 -6.36 22.23
CA ARG A 221 -8.32 -7.32 21.39
C ARG A 221 -6.88 -7.49 21.88
N ALA A 222 -6.17 -6.41 22.18
CA ALA A 222 -4.82 -6.44 22.69
C ALA A 222 -4.73 -7.22 24.03
N ARG A 223 -5.69 -7.03 24.94
CA ARG A 223 -5.76 -7.80 26.19
C ARG A 223 -6.00 -9.30 25.95
N THR A 224 -6.92 -9.64 25.08
CA THR A 224 -7.22 -11.04 24.76
C THR A 224 -6.00 -11.73 24.14
N ARG A 225 -5.31 -11.05 23.22
CA ARG A 225 -4.09 -11.55 22.60
C ARG A 225 -2.98 -11.78 23.63
N LYS A 226 -2.76 -10.82 24.53
CA LYS A 226 -1.77 -10.95 25.62
C LYS A 226 -2.08 -12.12 26.55
N LYS A 227 -3.38 -12.37 26.82
CA LYS A 227 -3.82 -13.53 27.61
C LYS A 227 -3.57 -14.86 26.90
N ASN A 228 -3.80 -14.90 25.57
CA ASN A 228 -3.59 -16.10 24.75
C ASN A 228 -2.08 -16.41 24.59
N LEU A 229 -1.24 -15.38 24.39
CA LEU A 229 0.22 -15.53 24.35
C LEU A 229 0.77 -16.06 25.68
N ARG A 230 0.29 -15.56 26.82
CA ARG A 230 0.69 -16.09 28.15
C ARG A 230 0.27 -17.55 28.38
N LYS A 231 -0.88 -17.97 27.80
CA LYS A 231 -1.32 -19.38 27.83
C LYS A 231 -0.47 -20.27 26.90
N ALA A 232 0.00 -19.74 25.77
CA ALA A 232 0.89 -20.47 24.86
C ALA A 232 2.33 -20.61 25.41
N ASP A 233 2.82 -19.60 26.14
CA ASP A 233 4.14 -19.62 26.81
C ASP A 233 4.20 -20.55 28.03
N SER A 234 3.07 -20.99 28.54
CA SER A 234 3.03 -21.99 29.64
C SER A 234 3.31 -23.43 29.18
N GLN A 235 3.54 -23.68 27.90
CA GLN A 235 4.11 -24.92 27.38
C GLN A 235 5.63 -24.80 27.26
N PRO A 236 6.43 -25.78 27.76
CA PRO A 236 7.88 -25.65 27.81
C PRO A 236 8.48 -25.66 26.40
N ARG A 237 8.79 -24.49 25.87
CA ARG A 237 9.59 -24.30 24.65
C ARG A 237 11.03 -23.96 25.04
N ARG A 238 11.97 -24.74 24.49
CA ARG A 238 13.42 -24.49 24.61
C ARG A 238 13.76 -23.05 24.20
N GLN A 239 14.39 -22.32 25.08
CA GLN A 239 14.80 -20.94 24.95
C GLN A 239 15.87 -20.76 23.89
N ALA A 240 15.68 -19.77 23.00
CA ALA A 240 16.71 -19.17 22.17
C ALA A 240 16.84 -17.68 22.52
N SER A 241 18.04 -17.24 22.64
CA SER A 241 18.61 -16.07 23.30
C SER A 241 18.41 -14.71 22.60
N ALA A 242 17.19 -14.29 22.27
CA ALA A 242 16.92 -12.98 21.65
C ALA A 242 16.21 -11.96 22.58
N GLN A 243 16.22 -12.19 23.89
CA GLN A 243 15.31 -11.53 24.84
C GLN A 243 15.83 -10.26 25.55
N ALA A 244 17.11 -9.94 25.43
CA ALA A 244 17.70 -8.89 26.28
C ALA A 244 17.50 -7.45 25.78
N SER A 245 17.36 -7.21 24.49
CA SER A 245 17.27 -5.85 23.92
C SER A 245 15.85 -5.27 23.85
N ARG A 246 14.82 -6.09 23.92
CA ARG A 246 13.41 -5.65 23.86
C ARG A 246 12.90 -4.98 25.13
N SER A 247 13.50 -5.22 26.29
CA SER A 247 12.91 -4.88 27.58
C SER A 247 12.95 -3.39 27.95
N VAL A 248 13.90 -2.62 27.47
CA VAL A 248 14.07 -1.19 27.83
C VAL A 248 13.16 -0.28 27.02
N ILE A 249 13.02 -0.56 25.72
CA ILE A 249 12.15 0.21 24.82
C ILE A 249 10.68 -0.04 25.17
N GLU A 250 10.29 -1.31 25.40
CA GLU A 250 8.93 -1.68 25.81
C GLU A 250 8.52 -1.10 27.16
N ARG A 251 9.43 -0.97 28.14
CA ARG A 251 9.12 -0.34 29.44
C ARG A 251 8.92 1.17 29.34
N ARG A 252 9.69 1.88 28.53
CA ARG A 252 9.49 3.33 28.27
C ARG A 252 8.16 3.59 27.58
N GLU A 253 7.80 2.77 26.59
CA GLU A 253 6.54 2.86 25.88
C GLU A 253 5.34 2.54 26.79
N LEU A 254 5.44 1.56 27.69
CA LEU A 254 4.39 1.22 28.66
C LEU A 254 4.16 2.33 29.70
N LEU A 255 5.19 3.06 30.11
CA LEU A 255 5.08 4.17 31.05
C LEU A 255 4.47 5.42 30.41
N ALA A 256 4.81 5.72 29.16
CA ALA A 256 4.19 6.80 28.39
C ALA A 256 2.70 6.52 28.16
N LYS A 257 2.29 5.26 27.98
CA LYS A 257 0.90 4.82 27.81
C LYS A 257 -0.01 5.03 29.04
N LYS A 258 0.52 5.14 30.23
CA LYS A 258 -0.28 5.26 31.45
C LYS A 258 -0.74 6.69 31.79
N LEU A 259 -0.19 7.71 31.15
CA LEU A 259 -0.25 9.04 31.69
C LEU A 259 -1.14 10.10 31.00
N LYS A 260 -1.68 9.87 29.78
CA LYS A 260 -2.51 10.93 29.12
C LYS A 260 -3.53 10.40 28.08
N PRO A 261 -4.78 10.05 28.43
CA PRO A 261 -5.73 9.49 27.45
C PRO A 261 -6.25 10.50 26.42
N LEU A 262 -6.36 11.79 26.69
CA LEU A 262 -6.92 12.79 25.77
C LEU A 262 -5.87 13.50 24.89
N SER A 263 -4.68 13.74 25.41
CA SER A 263 -3.55 14.24 24.59
C SER A 263 -3.03 13.21 23.60
N PHE A 264 -3.37 11.95 23.80
CA PHE A 264 -3.02 10.83 22.97
C PHE A 264 -3.67 10.86 21.58
N ARG A 265 -4.87 11.46 21.44
CA ARG A 265 -5.58 11.58 20.18
C ARG A 265 -4.84 12.45 19.16
N TYR A 266 -4.15 13.46 19.64
CA TYR A 266 -3.41 14.45 18.84
C TYR A 266 -1.90 14.39 19.08
N ALA A 267 -1.41 13.28 19.61
CA ALA A 267 0.02 13.09 19.76
C ALA A 267 0.73 13.08 18.40
N ASP A 268 1.98 13.51 18.40
CA ASP A 268 2.80 13.57 17.20
C ASP A 268 2.75 12.21 16.45
N PRO A 269 2.24 12.18 15.21
CA PRO A 269 2.17 10.96 14.42
C PRO A 269 3.56 10.39 14.09
N HIS A 270 4.64 11.13 14.33
CA HIS A 270 6.02 10.66 14.18
C HIS A 270 6.49 9.78 15.33
N SER A 271 5.88 9.92 16.49
CA SER A 271 6.15 9.02 17.58
C SER A 271 5.27 7.78 17.39
N ALA A 272 5.80 6.58 17.56
CA ALA A 272 5.07 5.32 17.42
C ALA A 272 3.98 5.17 18.52
N TYR A 273 3.05 6.13 18.61
CA TYR A 273 2.03 6.19 19.67
C TYR A 273 0.90 5.19 19.50
N TYR A 274 0.77 4.63 18.29
CA TYR A 274 -0.18 3.56 18.03
C TYR A 274 0.52 2.29 17.57
N PRO A 275 1.45 1.70 18.35
CA PRO A 275 2.12 0.45 17.98
C PRO A 275 1.13 -0.71 17.82
N GLU A 276 -0.04 -0.61 18.48
CA GLU A 276 -1.13 -1.56 18.27
C GLU A 276 -1.90 -1.34 16.95
N LEU A 277 -1.77 -0.17 16.34
CA LEU A 277 -2.34 0.19 15.05
C LEU A 277 -1.32 0.00 13.91
N ALA A 278 -0.03 -0.02 14.24
CA ALA A 278 0.98 -0.43 13.28
C ALA A 278 0.63 -1.82 12.76
N PRO A 279 0.63 -2.04 11.46
CA PRO A 279 0.43 -3.36 10.91
C PRO A 279 1.39 -4.36 11.58
N GLN A 280 0.91 -5.56 11.90
CA GLN A 280 1.72 -6.57 12.62
C GLN A 280 2.96 -7.02 11.83
N TRP A 281 2.96 -6.74 10.53
CA TRP A 281 4.03 -7.04 9.60
C TRP A 281 5.15 -5.98 9.56
N MET A 282 4.97 -4.80 10.16
CA MET A 282 6.06 -3.81 10.19
C MET A 282 7.28 -4.34 10.94
N GLY A 283 8.42 -4.31 10.28
CA GLY A 283 9.68 -4.88 10.77
C GLY A 283 9.98 -6.29 10.26
N ASP A 284 9.02 -6.93 9.58
CA ASP A 284 9.19 -8.27 8.98
C ASP A 284 9.42 -8.21 7.46
N TYR A 285 9.35 -7.03 6.86
CA TYR A 285 9.50 -6.80 5.42
C TYR A 285 10.84 -6.12 5.07
N PRO A 286 11.16 -6.04 3.77
CA PRO A 286 12.37 -5.34 3.32
C PRO A 286 12.41 -3.88 3.80
N PRO A 287 13.60 -3.29 4.03
CA PRO A 287 13.74 -1.96 4.61
C PRO A 287 13.01 -0.85 3.85
N LEU A 288 13.02 -0.89 2.51
CA LEU A 288 12.29 0.09 1.68
C LEU A 288 10.79 0.00 1.89
N TYR A 289 10.24 -1.22 1.96
CA TYR A 289 8.83 -1.45 2.21
C TYR A 289 8.41 -0.93 3.60
N ASP A 290 9.18 -1.25 4.63
CA ASP A 290 8.93 -0.76 5.98
C ASP A 290 9.05 0.76 6.08
N ALA A 291 10.00 1.37 5.40
CA ALA A 291 10.17 2.82 5.34
C ALA A 291 8.96 3.50 4.68
N ALA A 292 8.48 2.97 3.56
CA ALA A 292 7.30 3.45 2.87
C ALA A 292 6.03 3.33 3.73
N ALA A 293 5.85 2.19 4.39
CA ALA A 293 4.71 1.96 5.28
C ALA A 293 4.72 2.93 6.46
N ARG A 294 5.88 3.20 7.06
CA ARG A 294 6.04 4.19 8.14
C ARG A 294 5.70 5.60 7.67
N GLN A 295 6.18 5.97 6.48
CA GLN A 295 5.87 7.28 5.89
C GLN A 295 4.38 7.44 5.61
N LEU A 296 3.73 6.42 5.07
CA LEU A 296 2.27 6.42 4.87
C LEU A 296 1.49 6.59 6.18
N LEU A 297 1.88 5.88 7.23
CA LEU A 297 1.25 6.03 8.55
C LEU A 297 1.44 7.45 9.11
N ARG A 298 2.60 8.07 8.87
CA ARG A 298 2.87 9.45 9.22
C ARG A 298 1.96 10.41 8.46
N MET A 299 1.88 10.27 7.13
CA MET A 299 1.00 11.08 6.27
C MET A 299 -0.47 10.91 6.68
N LYS A 300 -0.90 9.67 6.94
CA LYS A 300 -2.25 9.37 7.45
C LYS A 300 -2.53 10.08 8.78
N GLY A 301 -1.54 10.14 9.68
CA GLY A 301 -1.65 10.81 10.97
C GLY A 301 -1.71 12.34 10.86
N LEU A 302 -1.11 12.93 9.84
CA LEU A 302 -1.13 14.37 9.58
C LEU A 302 -2.34 14.82 8.76
N TYR A 303 -2.92 13.92 7.97
CA TYR A 303 -4.01 14.23 7.04
C TYR A 303 -5.28 14.63 7.77
N LYS A 304 -5.83 15.78 7.38
CA LYS A 304 -7.12 16.31 7.85
C LYS A 304 -8.09 16.36 6.67
N PRO A 305 -9.13 15.50 6.66
CA PRO A 305 -10.08 15.50 5.57
C PRO A 305 -10.86 16.81 5.51
N SER A 306 -11.05 17.33 4.32
CA SER A 306 -11.88 18.49 4.03
C SER A 306 -13.06 18.10 3.12
N ARG A 307 -14.06 18.98 3.00
CA ARG A 307 -15.25 18.73 2.19
C ARG A 307 -14.88 18.62 0.71
N TYR A 308 -15.44 17.63 0.03
CA TYR A 308 -15.35 17.41 -1.41
C TYR A 308 -16.74 17.46 -2.02
N ASP A 309 -16.96 18.41 -2.95
CA ASP A 309 -18.26 18.65 -3.61
C ASP A 309 -18.33 18.03 -5.03
N GLY A 310 -17.35 17.24 -5.41
CA GLY A 310 -17.38 16.47 -6.67
C GLY A 310 -18.10 15.13 -6.50
N GLU A 311 -18.54 14.57 -7.62
CA GLU A 311 -19.06 13.22 -7.65
C GLU A 311 -17.95 12.20 -7.41
N LEU A 312 -18.28 11.16 -6.65
CA LEU A 312 -17.41 10.01 -6.46
C LEU A 312 -18.21 8.74 -6.14
N THR A 313 -17.59 7.59 -6.33
CA THR A 313 -18.14 6.31 -5.88
C THR A 313 -17.26 5.76 -4.75
N PHE A 314 -17.88 5.53 -3.60
CA PHE A 314 -17.22 4.90 -2.47
C PHE A 314 -17.65 3.43 -2.36
N TYR A 315 -16.72 2.52 -2.58
CA TYR A 315 -16.91 1.08 -2.48
C TYR A 315 -16.57 0.63 -1.06
N ARG A 316 -17.58 0.15 -0.35
CA ARG A 316 -17.50 -0.23 1.06
C ARG A 316 -17.53 -1.74 1.22
N SER A 317 -16.55 -2.30 1.95
CA SER A 317 -16.51 -3.72 2.25
C SER A 317 -17.62 -4.12 3.24
N LEU A 318 -18.38 -5.19 2.94
CA LEU A 318 -19.48 -5.67 3.77
C LEU A 318 -19.03 -6.47 5.00
N GLN A 319 -17.86 -7.11 4.94
CA GLN A 319 -17.38 -8.04 5.97
C GLN A 319 -16.29 -7.46 6.87
N GLY A 320 -16.26 -6.14 7.01
CA GLY A 320 -15.38 -5.43 7.90
C GLY A 320 -14.32 -4.60 7.19
N SER A 321 -14.21 -3.37 7.64
CA SER A 321 -13.18 -2.42 7.27
C SER A 321 -12.01 -2.51 8.28
N PRO A 322 -10.77 -2.15 7.89
CA PRO A 322 -9.63 -2.09 8.80
C PRO A 322 -9.85 -1.13 9.97
N VAL A 323 -10.79 -0.23 9.83
CA VAL A 323 -11.14 0.77 10.83
C VAL A 323 -12.24 0.32 11.81
N ASP A 324 -12.75 -0.89 11.70
CA ASP A 324 -13.79 -1.45 12.59
C ASP A 324 -15.06 -0.56 12.71
N CYS A 325 -15.32 0.29 11.73
CA CYS A 325 -16.53 1.09 11.67
C CYS A 325 -17.01 1.23 10.21
N ASP A 326 -18.28 1.61 10.05
CA ASP A 326 -18.79 1.92 8.72
C ASP A 326 -18.10 3.17 8.16
N PRO A 327 -17.39 3.09 7.00
CA PRO A 327 -16.76 4.24 6.37
C PRO A 327 -17.69 5.43 6.15
N LYS A 328 -18.99 5.18 5.92
CA LYS A 328 -19.98 6.24 5.76
C LYS A 328 -20.12 7.12 7.01
N THR A 329 -19.94 6.55 8.20
CA THR A 329 -20.01 7.33 9.45
C THR A 329 -18.85 8.28 9.65
N ILE A 330 -17.69 7.99 9.08
CA ILE A 330 -16.50 8.86 9.17
C ILE A 330 -16.41 9.83 7.98
N TRP A 331 -16.73 9.37 6.77
CA TRP A 331 -16.60 10.15 5.55
C TRP A 331 -17.85 10.98 5.19
N GLY A 332 -19.06 10.58 5.63
CA GLY A 332 -20.33 11.14 5.15
C GLY A 332 -20.43 12.66 5.27
N ARG A 333 -19.79 13.26 6.28
CA ARG A 333 -19.74 14.73 6.46
C ARG A 333 -18.81 15.46 5.48
N PHE A 334 -17.89 14.74 4.85
CA PHE A 334 -16.89 15.30 3.95
C PHE A 334 -17.20 15.08 2.47
N LEU A 335 -18.01 14.09 2.15
CA LEU A 335 -18.29 13.67 0.77
C LEU A 335 -19.75 14.04 0.43
N ALA A 336 -19.95 15.19 -0.23
CA ALA A 336 -21.29 15.73 -0.49
C ALA A 336 -22.10 14.87 -1.49
N HIS A 337 -21.43 14.35 -2.52
CA HIS A 337 -22.06 13.61 -3.62
C HIS A 337 -21.45 12.22 -3.79
N ALA A 338 -21.35 11.47 -2.69
CA ALA A 338 -20.83 10.11 -2.71
C ALA A 338 -21.93 9.11 -3.07
N ASN A 339 -21.69 8.33 -4.11
CA ASN A 339 -22.45 7.13 -4.38
C ASN A 339 -21.83 5.96 -3.60
N TRP A 340 -22.56 5.44 -2.62
CA TRP A 340 -22.11 4.36 -1.74
C TRP A 340 -22.47 3.01 -2.34
N VAL A 341 -21.48 2.17 -2.60
CA VAL A 341 -21.63 0.83 -3.18
C VAL A 341 -21.08 -0.20 -2.19
N ASP A 342 -21.91 -1.15 -1.83
CA ASP A 342 -21.52 -2.27 -0.98
C ASP A 342 -20.87 -3.36 -1.81
N VAL A 343 -19.68 -3.82 -1.38
CA VAL A 343 -18.88 -4.84 -2.05
C VAL A 343 -18.67 -6.04 -1.14
N ALA A 344 -18.81 -7.22 -1.68
CA ALA A 344 -18.56 -8.47 -0.96
C ALA A 344 -17.11 -8.57 -0.48
N GLY A 345 -16.91 -9.20 0.66
CA GLY A 345 -15.62 -9.40 1.29
C GLY A 345 -15.30 -8.34 2.35
N ASN A 346 -14.12 -8.49 2.94
CA ASN A 346 -13.51 -7.51 3.83
C ASN A 346 -12.51 -6.64 3.06
N HIS A 347 -11.84 -5.74 3.77
CA HIS A 347 -10.85 -4.83 3.20
C HIS A 347 -9.86 -5.50 2.24
N GLN A 348 -9.27 -6.61 2.63
CA GLN A 348 -8.29 -7.33 1.82
C GLN A 348 -8.94 -8.22 0.77
N SER A 349 -10.00 -8.95 1.13
CA SER A 349 -10.62 -9.92 0.24
C SER A 349 -11.50 -9.31 -0.84
N MET A 350 -11.85 -8.02 -0.78
CA MET A 350 -12.61 -7.34 -1.82
C MET A 350 -11.85 -7.20 -3.15
N ILE A 351 -10.52 -7.21 -3.11
CA ILE A 351 -9.65 -7.04 -4.28
C ILE A 351 -9.04 -8.36 -4.77
N VAL A 352 -9.40 -9.50 -4.18
CA VAL A 352 -8.89 -10.83 -4.53
C VAL A 352 -10.01 -11.86 -4.70
N GLY A 353 -9.71 -12.95 -5.39
CA GLY A 353 -10.64 -14.06 -5.60
C GLY A 353 -11.94 -13.64 -6.31
N ARG A 354 -13.04 -14.28 -5.97
CA ARG A 354 -14.35 -14.02 -6.58
C ARG A 354 -14.84 -12.59 -6.36
N ASN A 355 -14.44 -11.97 -5.25
CA ASN A 355 -14.86 -10.61 -4.92
C ASN A 355 -14.22 -9.60 -5.88
N ALA A 356 -12.95 -9.80 -6.26
CA ALA A 356 -12.29 -8.98 -7.26
C ALA A 356 -13.07 -8.94 -8.58
N GLY A 357 -13.54 -10.10 -9.07
CA GLY A 357 -14.33 -10.16 -10.30
C GLY A 357 -15.67 -9.44 -10.21
N THR A 358 -16.31 -9.47 -9.05
CA THR A 358 -17.55 -8.73 -8.83
C THR A 358 -17.29 -7.22 -8.79
N LEU A 359 -16.26 -6.80 -8.06
CA LEU A 359 -15.84 -5.40 -7.99
C LEU A 359 -15.38 -4.89 -9.36
N ALA A 360 -14.62 -5.69 -10.11
CA ALA A 360 -14.14 -5.35 -11.44
C ALA A 360 -15.30 -5.09 -12.43
N ARG A 361 -16.36 -5.90 -12.38
CA ARG A 361 -17.56 -5.68 -13.22
C ARG A 361 -18.24 -4.36 -12.90
N GLU A 362 -18.39 -4.04 -11.62
CA GLU A 362 -18.99 -2.79 -11.16
C GLU A 362 -18.15 -1.57 -11.57
N LEU A 363 -16.83 -1.65 -11.40
CA LEU A 363 -15.88 -0.62 -11.85
C LEU A 363 -15.93 -0.46 -13.38
N SER A 364 -15.92 -1.55 -14.14
CA SER A 364 -15.96 -1.54 -15.60
C SER A 364 -17.18 -0.83 -16.13
N ALA A 365 -18.36 -1.11 -15.55
CA ALA A 365 -19.61 -0.46 -15.94
C ALA A 365 -19.63 1.06 -15.71
N ARG A 366 -18.80 1.59 -14.81
CA ARG A 366 -18.69 3.03 -14.52
C ARG A 366 -17.58 3.71 -15.31
N LEU A 367 -16.51 3.00 -15.59
CA LEU A 367 -15.37 3.52 -16.34
C LEU A 367 -15.67 3.72 -17.84
N THR A 368 -16.68 3.04 -18.36
CA THR A 368 -17.13 3.13 -19.78
C THR A 368 -18.22 4.16 -20.02
N ARG A 369 -18.73 4.79 -18.97
CA ARG A 369 -19.69 5.93 -19.05
C ARG A 369 -18.93 7.24 -19.16
#